data_70968873cc757244bc062d4b61c910df
#
_entry.id   70968873cc757244bc062d4b61c910df
#
_cell.length_a   1.000
_cell.length_b   1.000
_cell.length_c   1.000
_cell.angle_alpha   90.00
_cell.angle_beta   90.00
_cell.angle_gamma   90.00
#
_symmetry.space_group_name_H-M   'P 1'
#
loop_
_entity.id
_entity.type
_entity.pdbx_description
1 polymer ?
#
loop_
_entity_poly.entity_id
_entity_poly.type
_entity_poly.pdbx_seq_one_letter_code
_entity_poly.pdbx_strand_id
1 'polypeptide(L)'
;MIPEWQMSDGLTGKTDPVRFISALLNSVVVIALFSHSRVYLVSILRFGERAMDFDASCSLVLCGKSSVETDAATRLKNNNILKLPDNTKVSIFLQSEIKNLVKDDDSFNLSLFMNSISTHRFGRFLIWSPFLSSTHDVVSHNFSEIPVGSVCVTDIQFKGRGRTKNVWESPKGCLMYSFTVEMEDGRVVPLIQYVVSLAVTEAVKDVCDKKGLSYIDVKIKWPNDLYLNGLKVGGILCTSTYGSRKFHVSVGVGLNVDNEQPTTCLNAVLKDSCPASNLLKREEILGAFFHKFETFFDLFMKQGFKSLEELYYKTWLHSGQRVIVEEKNEDQVVQNVVTIQGLTSSGYLLAMGDDNVMYELHPDGNSFDFFKGLVRRKL
;
A
#
# COMPACT_ATOMS: atom_id res chain seq x y z
N MET A 1 26.19 21.76 -34.46
CA MET A 1 25.82 21.70 -35.89
C MET A 1 24.86 20.50 -35.99
N ILE A 2 23.58 20.78 -36.04
CA ILE A 2 22.49 19.82 -36.22
C ILE A 2 21.96 20.06 -37.62
N PRO A 3 21.80 19.07 -38.51
CA PRO A 3 21.22 19.29 -39.83
C PRO A 3 19.70 19.44 -39.78
N GLU A 4 19.19 20.53 -40.31
CA GLU A 4 17.79 20.75 -40.62
C GLU A 4 17.32 19.80 -41.73
N TRP A 5 16.16 19.15 -41.50
CA TRP A 5 15.42 18.47 -42.58
C TRP A 5 14.25 19.38 -43.02
N GLN A 6 14.34 19.84 -44.23
CA GLN A 6 13.25 20.54 -44.91
C GLN A 6 12.12 19.54 -45.26
N MET A 7 10.90 19.92 -44.89
CA MET A 7 9.69 19.26 -45.40
C MET A 7 9.33 19.88 -46.74
N SER A 8 9.20 19.00 -47.74
CA SER A 8 8.57 19.35 -49.03
C SER A 8 7.09 19.03 -48.98
N ASP A 9 6.27 20.02 -49.29
CA ASP A 9 4.81 19.91 -49.43
C ASP A 9 4.40 18.99 -50.60
N GLY A 10 3.32 18.28 -50.38
CA GLY A 10 2.49 17.73 -51.45
C GLY A 10 2.13 16.25 -51.30
N LEU A 11 0.99 15.99 -50.65
CA LEU A 11 0.03 14.94 -51.06
C LEU A 11 -1.20 14.99 -50.13
N THR A 12 -2.26 15.62 -50.62
CA THR A 12 -3.61 15.54 -50.05
C THR A 12 -4.22 14.19 -50.41
N GLY A 13 -4.33 13.30 -49.44
CA GLY A 13 -5.08 12.05 -49.56
C GLY A 13 -5.54 11.62 -48.20
N LYS A 14 -6.84 11.73 -47.96
CA LYS A 14 -7.49 11.16 -46.75
C LYS A 14 -7.23 9.66 -46.70
N THR A 15 -6.32 9.20 -45.87
CA THR A 15 -6.14 7.79 -45.56
C THR A 15 -6.77 7.48 -44.21
N ASP A 16 -7.69 6.52 -44.21
CA ASP A 16 -8.39 5.94 -43.07
C ASP A 16 -7.38 5.44 -42.03
N PRO A 17 -7.46 5.86 -40.75
CA PRO A 17 -6.50 5.48 -39.70
C PRO A 17 -6.45 3.98 -39.41
N VAL A 18 -7.45 3.21 -39.83
CA VAL A 18 -7.56 1.76 -39.53
C VAL A 18 -6.66 0.91 -40.46
N ARG A 19 -6.24 1.41 -41.64
CA ARG A 19 -5.37 0.65 -42.57
C ARG A 19 -3.88 0.74 -42.26
N PHE A 20 -3.44 1.65 -41.42
CA PHE A 20 -2.02 1.80 -41.08
C PHE A 20 -1.56 0.84 -39.97
N ILE A 21 -2.49 0.22 -39.25
CA ILE A 21 -2.21 -0.65 -38.11
C ILE A 21 -1.93 -2.11 -38.52
N SER A 22 -2.32 -2.54 -39.74
CA SER A 22 -2.19 -3.96 -40.13
C SER A 22 -0.85 -4.34 -40.76
N ALA A 23 0.05 -3.40 -41.05
CA ALA A 23 1.31 -3.67 -41.73
C ALA A 23 2.56 -3.73 -40.83
N LEU A 24 2.41 -3.53 -39.50
CA LEU A 24 3.53 -3.44 -38.53
C LEU A 24 3.54 -4.56 -37.47
N LEU A 25 2.90 -5.70 -37.75
CA LEU A 25 2.72 -6.79 -36.78
C LEU A 25 3.89 -7.78 -36.66
N ASN A 26 5.09 -7.45 -37.14
CA ASN A 26 6.27 -8.32 -36.97
C ASN A 26 7.51 -7.65 -36.35
N SER A 27 7.36 -6.54 -35.67
CA SER A 27 8.44 -5.94 -34.90
C SER A 27 7.83 -5.17 -33.72
N VAL A 28 8.49 -5.21 -32.57
CA VAL A 28 8.15 -4.58 -31.32
C VAL A 28 7.48 -3.22 -31.52
N VAL A 29 6.18 -3.12 -31.24
CA VAL A 29 5.45 -1.85 -31.31
C VAL A 29 5.56 -1.19 -29.95
N VAL A 30 6.34 -0.12 -29.86
CA VAL A 30 6.32 0.83 -28.75
C VAL A 30 5.21 1.84 -29.05
N ILE A 31 4.10 1.77 -28.32
CA ILE A 31 3.06 2.81 -28.41
C ILE A 31 3.37 3.83 -27.31
N ALA A 32 3.85 5.00 -27.72
CA ALA A 32 3.94 6.17 -26.84
C ALA A 32 2.61 6.92 -26.88
N LEU A 33 1.86 6.93 -25.80
CA LEU A 33 0.69 7.79 -25.62
C LEU A 33 1.15 9.08 -25.00
N PHE A 34 1.04 10.18 -25.74
CA PHE A 34 1.30 11.54 -25.24
C PHE A 34 0.02 12.12 -24.64
N SER A 35 0.01 12.33 -23.35
CA SER A 35 -0.96 13.17 -22.66
C SER A 35 -0.19 14.21 -21.87
N HIS A 36 -0.55 15.48 -22.03
CA HIS A 36 0.05 16.69 -21.42
C HIS A 36 1.01 16.40 -20.24
N SER A 37 2.31 16.43 -20.53
CA SER A 37 3.46 16.47 -19.61
C SER A 37 4.05 15.17 -19.05
N ARG A 38 3.68 13.95 -19.47
CA ARG A 38 4.41 12.72 -19.07
C ARG A 38 4.37 11.64 -20.15
N VAL A 39 5.53 11.01 -20.37
CA VAL A 39 5.69 9.83 -21.23
C VAL A 39 5.53 8.59 -20.36
N TYR A 40 4.55 7.75 -20.62
CA TYR A 40 4.42 6.44 -19.99
C TYR A 40 4.95 5.37 -20.96
N LEU A 41 6.05 4.71 -20.58
CA LEU A 41 6.52 3.51 -21.28
C LEU A 41 5.79 2.31 -20.67
N VAL A 42 4.84 1.76 -21.37
CA VAL A 42 4.24 0.46 -21.01
C VAL A 42 5.05 -0.62 -21.71
N SER A 43 5.97 -1.27 -21.00
CA SER A 43 6.62 -2.48 -21.48
C SER A 43 5.61 -3.62 -21.39
N ILE A 44 5.08 -4.04 -22.54
CA ILE A 44 4.28 -5.26 -22.66
C ILE A 44 5.24 -6.44 -22.64
N LEU A 45 5.31 -7.14 -21.51
CA LEU A 45 6.02 -8.40 -21.39
C LEU A 45 5.37 -9.45 -22.31
N ARG A 46 6.19 -10.12 -23.14
CA ARG A 46 5.79 -11.30 -23.90
C ARG A 46 5.42 -12.42 -22.93
N PHE A 47 4.14 -12.60 -22.66
CA PHE A 47 3.60 -13.92 -22.36
C PHE A 47 3.27 -14.60 -23.69
N GLY A 48 3.72 -15.86 -23.82
CA GLY A 48 3.64 -16.62 -25.05
C GLY A 48 2.26 -16.57 -25.71
N GLU A 49 2.28 -16.43 -27.01
CA GLU A 49 1.24 -16.41 -28.03
C GLU A 49 -0.13 -16.95 -27.56
N ARG A 50 -0.93 -16.08 -26.93
CA ARG A 50 -2.38 -16.03 -27.05
C ARG A 50 -2.76 -14.57 -26.83
N ALA A 51 -3.31 -13.94 -27.87
CA ALA A 51 -4.03 -12.68 -27.71
C ALA A 51 -5.03 -12.87 -26.55
N MET A 52 -4.77 -12.24 -25.41
CA MET A 52 -5.78 -12.16 -24.36
C MET A 52 -6.86 -11.22 -24.90
N ASP A 53 -7.99 -11.78 -25.27
CA ASP A 53 -9.25 -11.07 -25.23
C ASP A 53 -9.36 -10.47 -23.83
N PHE A 54 -9.47 -9.14 -23.74
CA PHE A 54 -9.72 -8.41 -22.52
C PHE A 54 -11.18 -8.62 -22.04
N ASP A 55 -11.58 -9.85 -21.88
CA ASP A 55 -12.67 -10.21 -20.99
C ASP A 55 -11.97 -10.34 -19.62
N ALA A 56 -11.95 -9.21 -18.87
CA ALA A 56 -11.13 -9.03 -17.68
C ALA A 56 -11.52 -10.01 -16.58
N SER A 57 -11.04 -11.26 -16.68
CA SER A 57 -11.16 -12.22 -15.59
C SER A 57 -9.97 -12.09 -14.65
N CYS A 58 -10.23 -11.85 -13.38
CA CYS A 58 -9.21 -11.81 -12.33
C CYS A 58 -9.06 -13.20 -11.71
N SER A 59 -7.82 -13.68 -11.57
CA SER A 59 -7.51 -14.94 -10.91
C SER A 59 -7.10 -14.69 -9.46
N LEU A 60 -7.85 -15.25 -8.52
CA LEU A 60 -7.53 -15.23 -7.08
C LEU A 60 -7.06 -16.61 -6.62
N VAL A 61 -5.95 -16.66 -5.92
CA VAL A 61 -5.43 -17.87 -5.29
C VAL A 61 -5.65 -17.78 -3.80
N LEU A 62 -6.30 -18.78 -3.22
CA LEU A 62 -6.60 -18.87 -1.80
C LEU A 62 -5.66 -19.86 -1.11
N CYS A 63 -5.04 -19.41 0.00
CA CYS A 63 -4.14 -20.22 0.81
C CYS A 63 -4.57 -20.17 2.27
N GLY A 64 -4.66 -21.32 2.93
CA GLY A 64 -4.93 -21.45 4.37
C GLY A 64 -3.72 -21.95 5.12
N LYS A 65 -3.48 -21.45 6.34
CA LYS A 65 -2.38 -21.89 7.21
C LYS A 65 -2.68 -23.23 7.90
N SER A 66 -3.95 -23.48 8.24
CA SER A 66 -4.41 -24.72 8.86
C SER A 66 -5.61 -25.30 8.10
N SER A 67 -6.15 -26.43 8.58
CA SER A 67 -7.35 -27.02 8.01
C SER A 67 -8.54 -26.06 8.01
N VAL A 68 -8.69 -25.27 9.08
CA VAL A 68 -9.81 -24.32 9.23
C VAL A 68 -9.81 -23.28 8.11
N GLU A 69 -8.66 -22.65 7.84
CA GLU A 69 -8.54 -21.67 6.75
C GLU A 69 -8.60 -22.35 5.37
N THR A 70 -8.10 -23.57 5.24
CA THR A 70 -8.17 -24.35 3.98
C THR A 70 -9.61 -24.73 3.66
N ASP A 71 -10.41 -25.12 4.66
CA ASP A 71 -11.83 -25.39 4.50
C ASP A 71 -12.60 -24.12 4.13
N ALA A 72 -12.24 -22.98 4.71
CA ALA A 72 -12.80 -21.69 4.33
C ALA A 72 -12.47 -21.35 2.85
N ALA A 73 -11.22 -21.54 2.41
CA ALA A 73 -10.81 -21.38 1.02
C ALA A 73 -11.63 -22.25 0.05
N THR A 74 -11.83 -23.50 0.42
CA THR A 74 -12.60 -24.46 -0.38
C THR A 74 -14.07 -24.05 -0.49
N ARG A 75 -14.68 -23.59 0.62
CA ARG A 75 -16.07 -23.09 0.60
C ARG A 75 -16.19 -21.85 -0.28
N LEU A 76 -15.28 -20.87 -0.15
CA LEU A 76 -15.29 -19.64 -0.97
C LEU A 76 -15.19 -19.94 -2.47
N LYS A 77 -14.32 -20.91 -2.83
CA LYS A 77 -14.16 -21.35 -4.21
C LYS A 77 -15.44 -22.02 -4.73
N ASN A 78 -15.96 -23.03 -3.98
CA ASN A 78 -17.11 -23.82 -4.44
C ASN A 78 -18.36 -22.98 -4.61
N ASN A 79 -18.54 -21.96 -3.77
CA ASN A 79 -19.70 -21.06 -3.82
C ASN A 79 -19.48 -19.87 -4.76
N ASN A 80 -18.26 -19.63 -5.22
CA ASN A 80 -17.87 -18.52 -6.11
C ASN A 80 -18.41 -17.15 -5.65
N ILE A 81 -18.29 -16.85 -4.33
CA ILE A 81 -18.96 -15.71 -3.71
C ILE A 81 -18.11 -14.43 -3.67
N LEU A 82 -16.81 -14.53 -3.95
CA LEU A 82 -15.94 -13.35 -3.92
C LEU A 82 -16.26 -12.40 -5.07
N LYS A 83 -16.37 -11.12 -4.71
CA LYS A 83 -16.75 -10.04 -5.62
C LYS A 83 -15.61 -9.05 -5.79
N LEU A 84 -15.46 -8.54 -6.99
CA LEU A 84 -14.59 -7.42 -7.30
C LEU A 84 -15.43 -6.24 -7.83
N PRO A 85 -14.89 -5.00 -7.72
CA PRO A 85 -15.53 -3.85 -8.35
C PRO A 85 -15.77 -4.05 -9.85
N ASP A 86 -16.65 -3.23 -10.41
CA ASP A 86 -16.95 -3.18 -11.85
C ASP A 86 -17.45 -4.53 -12.42
N ASN A 87 -18.05 -5.40 -11.57
CA ASN A 87 -18.53 -6.75 -11.96
C ASN A 87 -17.45 -7.60 -12.65
N THR A 88 -16.19 -7.37 -12.33
CA THR A 88 -15.05 -8.15 -12.86
C THR A 88 -15.26 -9.63 -12.55
N LYS A 89 -15.20 -10.48 -13.57
CA LYS A 89 -15.29 -11.94 -13.39
C LYS A 89 -14.11 -12.44 -12.57
N VAL A 90 -14.39 -13.26 -11.58
CA VAL A 90 -13.37 -13.84 -10.69
C VAL A 90 -13.25 -15.33 -10.95
N SER A 91 -12.02 -15.80 -11.15
CA SER A 91 -11.68 -17.21 -11.14
C SER A 91 -10.92 -17.54 -9.86
N ILE A 92 -11.43 -18.48 -9.06
CA ILE A 92 -10.86 -18.81 -7.75
C ILE A 92 -10.12 -20.14 -7.83
N PHE A 93 -8.87 -20.14 -7.38
CA PHE A 93 -7.99 -21.31 -7.31
C PHE A 93 -7.55 -21.56 -5.87
N LEU A 94 -7.33 -22.81 -5.53
CA LEU A 94 -6.62 -23.19 -4.29
C LEU A 94 -5.12 -23.27 -4.58
N GLN A 95 -4.28 -23.01 -3.58
CA GLN A 95 -2.82 -23.10 -3.71
C GLN A 95 -2.36 -24.45 -4.28
N SER A 96 -3.05 -25.55 -3.93
CA SER A 96 -2.74 -26.90 -4.42
C SER A 96 -2.91 -27.07 -5.94
N GLU A 97 -3.71 -26.22 -6.57
CA GLU A 97 -4.05 -26.32 -8.00
C GLU A 97 -3.08 -25.57 -8.90
N ILE A 98 -2.27 -24.66 -8.34
CA ILE A 98 -1.40 -23.78 -9.12
C ILE A 98 0.08 -24.19 -9.15
N LYS A 99 0.42 -25.38 -8.67
CA LYS A 99 1.81 -25.87 -8.53
C LYS A 99 2.72 -25.68 -9.76
N ASN A 100 2.14 -25.44 -10.95
CA ASN A 100 2.87 -25.25 -12.21
C ASN A 100 2.64 -23.89 -12.87
N LEU A 101 1.84 -22.99 -12.31
CA LEU A 101 1.42 -21.74 -12.95
C LEU A 101 2.32 -20.54 -12.62
N VAL A 102 3.01 -20.56 -11.49
CA VAL A 102 3.86 -19.45 -11.04
C VAL A 102 5.32 -19.84 -11.27
N LYS A 103 5.87 -19.42 -12.41
CA LYS A 103 7.29 -19.58 -12.78
C LYS A 103 8.06 -18.26 -12.83
N ASP A 104 7.47 -17.17 -12.36
CA ASP A 104 8.15 -15.88 -12.33
C ASP A 104 8.88 -15.76 -10.99
N ASP A 105 10.21 -15.71 -11.03
CA ASP A 105 11.08 -15.62 -9.84
C ASP A 105 10.81 -14.35 -9.01
N ASP A 106 10.20 -13.33 -9.63
CA ASP A 106 9.85 -12.07 -8.97
C ASP A 106 8.41 -12.04 -8.44
N SER A 107 7.60 -13.08 -8.64
CA SER A 107 6.26 -13.18 -8.05
C SER A 107 6.32 -13.40 -6.55
N PHE A 108 5.28 -12.94 -5.83
CA PHE A 108 5.16 -13.17 -4.40
C PHE A 108 5.15 -14.67 -4.08
N ASN A 109 6.09 -15.10 -3.27
CA ASN A 109 6.26 -16.51 -2.91
C ASN A 109 5.29 -16.92 -1.80
N LEU A 110 4.17 -17.52 -2.20
CA LEU A 110 3.10 -17.97 -1.29
C LEU A 110 3.61 -18.92 -0.21
N SER A 111 4.47 -19.88 -0.59
CA SER A 111 4.99 -20.88 0.34
C SER A 111 5.94 -20.25 1.37
N LEU A 112 6.81 -19.33 0.94
CA LEU A 112 7.72 -18.62 1.84
C LEU A 112 6.91 -17.81 2.87
N PHE A 113 5.90 -17.05 2.43
CA PHE A 113 5.04 -16.31 3.33
C PHE A 113 4.28 -17.22 4.30
N MET A 114 3.56 -18.23 3.78
CA MET A 114 2.77 -19.13 4.62
C MET A 114 3.62 -19.89 5.64
N ASN A 115 4.89 -20.21 5.31
CA ASN A 115 5.82 -20.81 6.25
C ASN A 115 6.29 -19.83 7.33
N SER A 116 6.40 -18.53 7.03
CA SER A 116 6.83 -17.51 7.98
C SER A 116 5.74 -17.11 9.00
N ILE A 117 4.45 -17.37 8.69
CA ILE A 117 3.34 -17.02 9.58
C ILE A 117 3.30 -17.95 10.80
N SER A 118 3.39 -17.32 11.98
CA SER A 118 3.26 -17.99 13.30
C SER A 118 2.18 -17.36 14.19
N THR A 119 1.39 -16.44 13.65
CA THR A 119 0.29 -15.73 14.30
C THR A 119 -0.90 -16.64 14.59
N HIS A 120 -1.76 -16.20 15.51
CA HIS A 120 -2.99 -16.92 15.87
C HIS A 120 -4.22 -16.44 15.10
N ARG A 121 -4.22 -15.18 14.61
CA ARG A 121 -5.38 -14.54 13.96
C ARG A 121 -5.07 -13.96 12.60
N PHE A 122 -4.01 -13.15 12.48
CA PHE A 122 -3.76 -12.34 11.30
C PHE A 122 -2.83 -13.00 10.29
N GLY A 123 -3.11 -12.83 8.99
CA GLY A 123 -2.28 -13.34 7.91
C GLY A 123 -2.39 -14.86 7.64
N ARG A 124 -3.26 -15.58 8.37
CA ARG A 124 -3.41 -17.04 8.26
C ARG A 124 -4.22 -17.49 7.06
N PHE A 125 -5.08 -16.62 6.55
CA PHE A 125 -5.81 -16.78 5.30
C PHE A 125 -5.30 -15.77 4.29
N LEU A 126 -4.67 -16.26 3.22
CA LEU A 126 -4.10 -15.44 2.16
C LEU A 126 -4.94 -15.53 0.88
N ILE A 127 -5.22 -14.37 0.30
CA ILE A 127 -5.74 -14.18 -1.05
C ILE A 127 -4.63 -13.55 -1.87
N TRP A 128 -4.17 -14.21 -2.92
CA TRP A 128 -3.15 -13.67 -3.80
C TRP A 128 -3.63 -13.60 -5.25
N SER A 129 -3.15 -12.60 -5.96
CA SER A 129 -3.31 -12.48 -7.40
C SER A 129 -2.06 -11.82 -7.99
N PRO A 130 -1.58 -12.23 -9.17
CA PRO A 130 -0.46 -11.54 -9.81
C PRO A 130 -0.82 -10.11 -10.20
N PHE A 131 -2.12 -9.83 -10.44
CA PHE A 131 -2.58 -8.55 -10.96
C PHE A 131 -3.99 -8.21 -10.44
N LEU A 132 -4.14 -7.09 -9.76
CA LEU A 132 -5.40 -6.62 -9.18
C LEU A 132 -5.64 -5.13 -9.46
N SER A 133 -6.91 -4.73 -9.46
CA SER A 133 -7.25 -3.31 -9.37
C SER A 133 -6.77 -2.73 -8.04
N SER A 134 -7.15 -3.36 -6.94
CA SER A 134 -6.78 -2.95 -5.58
C SER A 134 -6.95 -4.10 -4.60
N THR A 135 -5.93 -4.39 -3.79
CA THR A 135 -6.04 -5.36 -2.69
C THR A 135 -7.05 -4.90 -1.64
N HIS A 136 -7.17 -3.59 -1.43
CA HIS A 136 -8.12 -3.00 -0.50
C HIS A 136 -9.57 -3.27 -0.92
N ASP A 137 -9.86 -3.21 -2.22
CA ASP A 137 -11.20 -3.51 -2.74
C ASP A 137 -11.58 -4.97 -2.51
N VAL A 138 -10.63 -5.89 -2.69
CA VAL A 138 -10.88 -7.32 -2.42
C VAL A 138 -11.33 -7.53 -0.98
N VAL A 139 -10.59 -7.00 0.01
CA VAL A 139 -10.93 -7.24 1.42
C VAL A 139 -12.15 -6.45 1.87
N SER A 140 -12.35 -5.22 1.40
CA SER A 140 -13.47 -4.38 1.84
C SER A 140 -14.82 -4.84 1.29
N HIS A 141 -14.88 -5.30 0.03
CA HIS A 141 -16.11 -5.80 -0.58
C HIS A 141 -16.50 -7.19 -0.10
N ASN A 142 -15.56 -7.96 0.42
CA ASN A 142 -15.78 -9.33 0.84
C ASN A 142 -15.59 -9.54 2.35
N PHE A 143 -15.64 -8.47 3.14
CA PHE A 143 -15.34 -8.54 4.57
C PHE A 143 -16.17 -9.57 5.33
N SER A 144 -17.46 -9.70 5.00
CA SER A 144 -18.37 -10.68 5.61
C SER A 144 -18.17 -12.12 5.15
N GLU A 145 -17.50 -12.31 4.02
CA GLU A 145 -17.36 -13.63 3.38
C GLU A 145 -16.04 -14.30 3.77
N ILE A 146 -14.98 -13.50 3.96
CA ILE A 146 -13.64 -13.99 4.30
C ILE A 146 -13.41 -14.01 5.83
N PRO A 147 -12.57 -14.90 6.34
CA PRO A 147 -12.22 -14.90 7.76
C PRO A 147 -11.62 -13.54 8.20
N VAL A 148 -11.97 -13.06 9.40
CA VAL A 148 -11.33 -11.87 9.98
C VAL A 148 -9.84 -12.16 10.19
N GLY A 149 -8.98 -11.19 9.85
CA GLY A 149 -7.53 -11.37 9.82
C GLY A 149 -7.00 -11.88 8.47
N SER A 150 -7.88 -12.09 7.46
CA SER A 150 -7.46 -12.42 6.10
C SER A 150 -6.62 -11.33 5.49
N VAL A 151 -5.64 -11.71 4.68
CA VAL A 151 -4.79 -10.80 3.92
C VAL A 151 -4.92 -11.03 2.43
N CYS A 152 -5.04 -9.95 1.66
CA CYS A 152 -4.93 -9.95 0.20
C CYS A 152 -3.61 -9.30 -0.22
N VAL A 153 -2.86 -9.97 -1.10
CA VAL A 153 -1.57 -9.53 -1.66
C VAL A 153 -1.64 -9.56 -3.19
N THR A 154 -0.96 -8.61 -3.84
CA THR A 154 -0.80 -8.65 -5.31
C THR A 154 0.62 -8.23 -5.70
N ASP A 155 1.09 -8.73 -6.84
CA ASP A 155 2.39 -8.31 -7.39
C ASP A 155 2.29 -6.95 -8.09
N ILE A 156 1.17 -6.70 -8.78
CA ILE A 156 0.91 -5.43 -9.48
C ILE A 156 -0.51 -4.96 -9.18
N GLN A 157 -0.65 -3.68 -8.87
CA GLN A 157 -1.93 -3.03 -8.63
C GLN A 157 -2.09 -1.83 -9.58
N PHE A 158 -3.22 -1.75 -10.30
CA PHE A 158 -3.42 -0.74 -11.35
C PHE A 158 -4.42 0.36 -11.01
N LYS A 159 -5.20 0.22 -9.92
CA LYS A 159 -6.08 1.26 -9.37
C LYS A 159 -5.76 1.47 -7.87
N GLY A 160 -4.47 1.49 -7.54
CA GLY A 160 -4.02 1.74 -6.16
C GLY A 160 -4.50 3.08 -5.65
N ARG A 161 -4.96 3.13 -4.40
CA ARG A 161 -5.55 4.33 -3.79
C ARG A 161 -4.85 4.67 -2.48
N GLY A 162 -4.62 5.97 -2.29
CA GLY A 162 -4.32 6.57 -1.01
C GLY A 162 -5.53 7.31 -0.45
N ARG A 163 -5.34 8.08 0.62
CA ARG A 163 -6.37 8.99 1.17
C ARG A 163 -6.72 10.09 0.17
N THR A 164 -7.93 10.64 0.29
CA THR A 164 -8.38 11.85 -0.45
C THR A 164 -8.17 11.77 -1.96
N LYS A 165 -8.54 10.63 -2.60
CA LYS A 165 -8.42 10.40 -4.05
C LYS A 165 -6.99 10.39 -4.61
N ASN A 166 -5.95 10.32 -3.77
CA ASN A 166 -4.59 10.15 -4.24
C ASN A 166 -4.44 8.78 -4.91
N VAL A 167 -3.71 8.75 -6.01
CA VAL A 167 -3.31 7.50 -6.68
C VAL A 167 -2.06 6.96 -6.00
N TRP A 168 -2.03 5.65 -5.74
CA TRP A 168 -0.86 4.93 -5.29
C TRP A 168 -0.29 4.12 -6.45
N GLU A 169 0.91 4.48 -6.91
CA GLU A 169 1.61 3.72 -7.94
C GLU A 169 2.17 2.43 -7.32
N SER A 170 1.93 1.32 -7.97
CA SER A 170 2.23 -0.02 -7.45
C SER A 170 3.01 -0.85 -8.46
N PRO A 171 4.27 -0.46 -8.78
CA PRO A 171 5.11 -1.23 -9.69
C PRO A 171 5.54 -2.55 -9.05
N LYS A 172 6.05 -3.46 -9.88
CA LYS A 172 6.66 -4.71 -9.44
C LYS A 172 7.77 -4.43 -8.41
N GLY A 173 7.88 -5.26 -7.38
CA GLY A 173 8.81 -5.05 -6.27
C GLY A 173 8.22 -4.32 -5.06
N CYS A 174 7.07 -3.62 -5.23
CA CYS A 174 6.31 -3.11 -4.09
C CYS A 174 5.66 -4.27 -3.31
N LEU A 175 5.58 -4.13 -2.01
CA LEU A 175 4.72 -4.95 -1.16
C LEU A 175 3.36 -4.27 -1.00
N MET A 176 2.37 -4.81 -1.72
CA MET A 176 0.99 -4.32 -1.73
C MET A 176 0.11 -5.34 -1.05
N TYR A 177 -0.45 -4.98 0.10
CA TYR A 177 -1.35 -5.86 0.82
C TYR A 177 -2.46 -5.09 1.52
N SER A 178 -3.57 -5.79 1.74
CA SER A 178 -4.66 -5.30 2.57
C SER A 178 -5.20 -6.43 3.43
N PHE A 179 -5.63 -6.12 4.64
CA PHE A 179 -6.13 -7.12 5.58
C PHE A 179 -7.33 -6.62 6.37
N THR A 180 -8.04 -7.54 7.00
CA THR A 180 -9.26 -7.26 7.76
C THR A 180 -9.01 -7.27 9.26
N VAL A 181 -9.61 -6.29 9.96
CA VAL A 181 -9.60 -6.17 11.42
C VAL A 181 -11.03 -5.90 11.89
N GLU A 182 -11.45 -6.51 12.97
CA GLU A 182 -12.74 -6.25 13.61
C GLU A 182 -12.53 -5.57 14.96
N MET A 183 -13.28 -4.50 15.23
CA MET A 183 -13.18 -3.71 16.46
C MET A 183 -14.58 -3.39 16.99
N GLU A 184 -14.72 -3.28 18.33
CA GLU A 184 -16.02 -2.98 18.98
C GLU A 184 -16.16 -1.50 19.31
N ASP A 185 -15.07 -0.84 19.68
CA ASP A 185 -15.08 0.57 20.10
C ASP A 185 -14.65 1.50 18.95
N GLY A 186 -15.63 2.24 18.40
CA GLY A 186 -15.39 3.20 17.30
C GLY A 186 -14.50 4.37 17.67
N ARG A 187 -14.37 4.71 18.96
CA ARG A 187 -13.53 5.82 19.41
C ARG A 187 -12.03 5.58 19.16
N VAL A 188 -11.63 4.31 19.18
CA VAL A 188 -10.23 3.92 18.99
C VAL A 188 -9.92 3.44 17.57
N VAL A 189 -10.94 3.27 16.70
CA VAL A 189 -10.73 2.89 15.29
C VAL A 189 -9.76 3.82 14.55
N PRO A 190 -9.79 5.16 14.72
CA PRO A 190 -8.82 6.03 14.04
C PRO A 190 -7.36 5.77 14.42
N LEU A 191 -7.10 5.18 15.59
CA LEU A 191 -5.75 4.89 16.08
C LEU A 191 -5.12 3.66 15.44
N ILE A 192 -5.92 2.80 14.77
CA ILE A 192 -5.41 1.55 14.17
C ILE A 192 -4.30 1.83 13.12
N GLN A 193 -4.39 2.94 12.38
CA GLN A 193 -3.36 3.32 11.41
C GLN A 193 -1.98 3.55 12.06
N TYR A 194 -1.94 3.99 13.32
CA TYR A 194 -0.70 4.21 14.08
C TYR A 194 -0.11 2.89 14.56
N VAL A 195 -0.98 1.97 15.00
CA VAL A 195 -0.56 0.60 15.35
C VAL A 195 0.02 -0.11 14.13
N VAL A 196 -0.63 0.04 12.97
CA VAL A 196 -0.17 -0.53 11.69
C VAL A 196 1.16 0.08 11.26
N SER A 197 1.29 1.41 11.26
CA SER A 197 2.55 2.06 10.87
C SER A 197 3.71 1.66 11.77
N LEU A 198 3.48 1.57 13.08
CA LEU A 198 4.47 1.09 14.03
C LEU A 198 4.85 -0.38 13.78
N ALA A 199 3.87 -1.23 13.49
CA ALA A 199 4.12 -2.64 13.16
C ALA A 199 4.96 -2.80 11.89
N VAL A 200 4.75 -1.95 10.86
CA VAL A 200 5.58 -1.98 9.63
C VAL A 200 7.02 -1.60 9.94
N THR A 201 7.25 -0.51 10.69
CA THR A 201 8.61 -0.06 11.03
C THR A 201 9.37 -1.09 11.85
N GLU A 202 8.73 -1.67 12.85
CA GLU A 202 9.32 -2.71 13.70
C GLU A 202 9.50 -4.05 12.96
N ALA A 203 8.66 -4.35 11.96
CA ALA A 203 8.85 -5.53 11.10
C ALA A 203 10.09 -5.40 10.21
N VAL A 204 10.30 -4.24 9.58
CA VAL A 204 11.50 -3.99 8.77
C VAL A 204 12.76 -4.13 9.62
N LYS A 205 12.77 -3.55 10.82
CA LYS A 205 13.86 -3.67 11.78
C LYS A 205 14.12 -5.13 12.17
N ASP A 206 13.08 -5.87 12.53
CA ASP A 206 13.17 -7.28 12.93
C ASP A 206 13.77 -8.16 11.80
N VAL A 207 13.41 -7.92 10.54
CA VAL A 207 13.98 -8.65 9.40
C VAL A 207 15.44 -8.26 9.18
N CYS A 208 15.81 -6.98 9.31
CA CYS A 208 17.21 -6.54 9.23
C CYS A 208 18.06 -7.22 10.32
N ASP A 209 17.59 -7.22 11.58
CA ASP A 209 18.27 -7.84 12.71
C ASP A 209 18.49 -9.34 12.48
N LYS A 210 17.46 -10.06 12.04
CA LYS A 210 17.53 -11.51 11.73
C LYS A 210 18.48 -11.86 10.60
N LYS A 211 18.65 -10.95 9.65
CA LYS A 211 19.56 -11.13 8.50
C LYS A 211 20.97 -10.58 8.77
N GLY A 212 21.21 -9.96 9.92
CA GLY A 212 22.49 -9.28 10.23
C GLY A 212 22.76 -8.09 9.32
N LEU A 213 21.70 -7.42 8.83
CA LEU A 213 21.80 -6.24 7.97
C LEU A 213 21.92 -4.97 8.79
N SER A 214 22.45 -3.92 8.17
CA SER A 214 22.41 -2.58 8.74
C SER A 214 20.97 -2.14 8.98
N TYR A 215 20.75 -1.43 10.09
CA TYR A 215 19.43 -0.91 10.43
C TYR A 215 18.93 0.08 9.39
N ILE A 216 17.72 -0.11 8.92
CA ILE A 216 17.00 0.81 8.04
C ILE A 216 16.05 1.66 8.89
N ASP A 217 16.33 2.94 9.00
CA ASP A 217 15.57 3.86 9.85
C ASP A 217 14.31 4.38 9.15
N VAL A 218 13.31 3.51 9.04
CA VAL A 218 11.98 3.89 8.53
C VAL A 218 11.26 4.72 9.57
N LYS A 219 10.86 5.93 9.21
CA LYS A 219 10.16 6.89 10.07
C LYS A 219 8.68 7.00 9.71
N ILE A 220 7.86 7.31 10.70
CA ILE A 220 6.43 7.56 10.53
C ILE A 220 6.19 9.06 10.37
N LYS A 221 5.61 9.47 9.25
CA LYS A 221 5.05 10.80 9.07
C LYS A 221 3.54 10.73 9.30
N TRP A 222 3.09 11.40 10.35
CA TRP A 222 1.67 11.49 10.65
C TRP A 222 0.86 12.04 9.46
N PRO A 223 -0.34 11.52 9.20
CA PRO A 223 -1.00 10.47 9.98
C PRO A 223 -0.70 9.04 9.49
N ASN A 224 -0.20 8.82 8.28
CA ASN A 224 -0.27 7.51 7.66
C ASN A 224 0.83 7.23 6.61
N ASP A 225 1.88 8.03 6.58
CA ASP A 225 2.97 7.88 5.61
C ASP A 225 4.22 7.30 6.27
N LEU A 226 4.99 6.51 5.51
CA LEU A 226 6.28 5.98 5.90
C LEU A 226 7.38 6.63 5.05
N TYR A 227 8.46 7.02 5.71
CA TYR A 227 9.58 7.75 5.11
C TYR A 227 10.90 7.06 5.39
N LEU A 228 11.80 7.14 4.42
CA LEU A 228 13.19 6.69 4.52
C LEU A 228 14.09 7.75 3.91
N ASN A 229 15.06 8.25 4.67
CA ASN A 229 16.00 9.29 4.24
C ASN A 229 15.31 10.53 3.62
N GLY A 230 14.17 10.95 4.19
CA GLY A 230 13.40 12.09 3.72
C GLY A 230 12.50 11.83 2.52
N LEU A 231 12.48 10.62 1.96
CA LEU A 231 11.63 10.22 0.84
C LEU A 231 10.52 9.30 1.32
N LYS A 232 9.33 9.42 0.70
CA LYS A 232 8.21 8.55 1.00
C LYS A 232 8.48 7.15 0.48
N VAL A 233 8.44 6.16 1.38
CA VAL A 233 8.68 4.74 1.08
C VAL A 233 7.44 3.88 1.25
N GLY A 234 6.40 4.40 1.91
CA GLY A 234 5.18 3.65 2.14
C GLY A 234 4.01 4.52 2.59
N GLY A 235 2.84 3.90 2.70
CA GLY A 235 1.63 4.54 3.19
C GLY A 235 0.56 3.54 3.62
N ILE A 236 -0.30 3.97 4.53
CA ILE A 236 -1.39 3.19 5.10
C ILE A 236 -2.74 3.83 4.73
N LEU A 237 -3.71 3.01 4.36
CA LEU A 237 -5.10 3.40 4.12
C LEU A 237 -6.02 2.54 4.98
N CYS A 238 -6.71 3.15 5.93
CA CYS A 238 -7.73 2.47 6.73
C CYS A 238 -9.10 3.01 6.34
N THR A 239 -10.03 2.10 6.10
CA THR A 239 -11.46 2.41 5.96
C THR A 239 -12.25 1.52 6.90
N SER A 240 -13.39 1.99 7.40
CA SER A 240 -14.24 1.22 8.28
C SER A 240 -15.71 1.33 7.89
N THR A 241 -16.44 0.26 8.10
CA THR A 241 -17.88 0.21 8.03
C THR A 241 -18.42 -0.33 9.36
N TYR A 242 -19.63 0.07 9.74
CA TYR A 242 -20.26 -0.44 10.95
C TYR A 242 -21.36 -1.43 10.57
N GLY A 243 -21.28 -2.62 11.11
CA GLY A 243 -22.26 -3.68 10.87
C GLY A 243 -22.19 -4.73 11.97
N SER A 244 -23.32 -5.39 12.28
CA SER A 244 -23.38 -6.44 13.30
C SER A 244 -22.82 -6.02 14.67
N ARG A 245 -23.01 -4.72 15.04
CA ARG A 245 -22.49 -4.10 16.29
C ARG A 245 -20.98 -4.02 16.39
N LYS A 246 -20.26 -4.11 15.28
CA LYS A 246 -18.81 -4.03 15.22
C LYS A 246 -18.35 -3.13 14.08
N PHE A 247 -17.13 -2.63 14.18
CA PHE A 247 -16.46 -1.92 13.10
C PHE A 247 -15.62 -2.91 12.29
N HIS A 248 -15.94 -3.02 11.03
CA HIS A 248 -15.22 -3.79 10.04
C HIS A 248 -14.16 -2.87 9.41
N VAL A 249 -12.91 -3.04 9.80
CA VAL A 249 -11.82 -2.19 9.36
C VAL A 249 -11.03 -2.92 8.28
N SER A 250 -10.95 -2.31 7.09
CA SER A 250 -10.08 -2.76 6.01
C SER A 250 -8.83 -1.88 6.00
N VAL A 251 -7.69 -2.52 6.16
CA VAL A 251 -6.38 -1.85 6.23
C VAL A 251 -5.60 -2.17 4.96
N GLY A 252 -5.23 -1.16 4.19
CA GLY A 252 -4.33 -1.27 3.04
C GLY A 252 -2.96 -0.69 3.37
N VAL A 253 -1.92 -1.37 2.96
CA VAL A 253 -0.52 -0.94 3.10
C VAL A 253 0.19 -1.07 1.76
N GLY A 254 0.86 0.00 1.34
CA GLY A 254 1.81 0.00 0.26
C GLY A 254 3.21 0.30 0.80
N LEU A 255 4.18 -0.55 0.50
CA LEU A 255 5.57 -0.39 0.92
C LEU A 255 6.52 -0.67 -0.24
N ASN A 256 7.37 0.28 -0.56
CA ASN A 256 8.40 0.13 -1.57
C ASN A 256 9.53 -0.73 -0.99
N VAL A 257 9.67 -1.96 -1.47
CA VAL A 257 10.69 -2.91 -0.98
C VAL A 257 11.84 -3.03 -1.95
N ASP A 258 11.57 -3.34 -3.22
CA ASP A 258 12.59 -3.56 -4.26
C ASP A 258 12.16 -2.98 -5.63
N ASN A 259 11.55 -1.82 -5.62
CA ASN A 259 11.12 -1.08 -6.79
C ASN A 259 11.92 0.22 -6.93
N GLU A 260 12.43 0.50 -8.13
CA GLU A 260 13.27 1.70 -8.37
C GLU A 260 12.45 3.00 -8.38
N GLN A 261 11.18 2.92 -8.72
CA GLN A 261 10.29 4.05 -8.88
C GLN A 261 8.99 3.84 -8.07
N PRO A 262 8.23 4.90 -7.69
CA PRO A 262 8.41 6.31 -8.11
C PRO A 262 9.37 7.14 -7.23
N THR A 263 9.83 6.63 -6.06
CA THR A 263 10.64 7.43 -5.12
C THR A 263 11.91 6.70 -4.68
N THR A 264 11.81 5.89 -3.63
CA THR A 264 12.87 5.04 -3.08
C THR A 264 12.27 3.76 -2.56
N CYS A 265 13.11 2.77 -2.26
CA CYS A 265 12.69 1.50 -1.65
C CYS A 265 13.66 1.08 -0.56
N LEU A 266 13.25 0.08 0.26
CA LEU A 266 14.07 -0.42 1.37
C LEU A 266 15.39 -1.00 0.87
N ASN A 267 15.36 -1.77 -0.21
CA ASN A 267 16.56 -2.42 -0.75
C ASN A 267 17.54 -1.42 -1.40
N ALA A 268 17.09 -0.24 -1.79
CA ALA A 268 17.98 0.77 -2.39
C ALA A 268 19.12 1.17 -1.45
N VAL A 269 18.87 1.21 -0.13
CA VAL A 269 19.92 1.54 0.88
C VAL A 269 20.80 0.35 1.24
N LEU A 270 20.46 -0.85 0.83
CA LEU A 270 21.19 -2.08 1.12
C LEU A 270 22.04 -2.56 -0.06
N LYS A 271 21.71 -2.15 -1.30
CA LYS A 271 22.34 -2.67 -2.53
C LYS A 271 23.87 -2.56 -2.54
N ASP A 272 24.40 -1.48 -1.95
CA ASP A 272 25.84 -1.24 -1.91
C ASP A 272 26.53 -1.91 -0.71
N SER A 273 25.78 -2.42 0.27
CA SER A 273 26.31 -2.93 1.54
C SER A 273 26.14 -4.42 1.74
N CYS A 274 25.33 -5.10 0.92
CA CYS A 274 25.12 -6.54 1.04
C CYS A 274 24.88 -7.24 -0.31
N PRO A 275 25.15 -8.56 -0.41
CA PRO A 275 24.86 -9.36 -1.59
C PRO A 275 23.35 -9.35 -1.93
N ALA A 276 23.01 -9.42 -3.22
CA ALA A 276 21.63 -9.47 -3.69
C ALA A 276 20.81 -10.61 -3.05
N SER A 277 21.44 -11.76 -2.73
CA SER A 277 20.79 -12.88 -2.05
C SER A 277 20.34 -12.57 -0.62
N ASN A 278 20.88 -11.53 0.00
CA ASN A 278 20.59 -11.12 1.38
C ASN A 278 19.64 -9.92 1.47
N LEU A 279 19.16 -9.38 0.35
CA LEU A 279 18.19 -8.29 0.33
C LEU A 279 16.88 -8.70 1.01
N LEU A 280 16.11 -7.70 1.42
CA LEU A 280 14.80 -7.90 2.05
C LEU A 280 13.80 -8.47 1.03
N LYS A 281 13.05 -9.48 1.45
CA LYS A 281 11.97 -10.08 0.67
C LYS A 281 10.61 -9.60 1.18
N ARG A 282 9.68 -9.38 0.26
CA ARG A 282 8.32 -8.95 0.58
C ARG A 282 7.63 -9.90 1.56
N GLU A 283 7.82 -11.20 1.37
CA GLU A 283 7.25 -12.26 2.19
C GLU A 283 7.77 -12.25 3.63
N GLU A 284 9.07 -12.01 3.80
CA GLU A 284 9.71 -11.93 5.12
C GLU A 284 9.21 -10.72 5.91
N ILE A 285 9.11 -9.56 5.23
CA ILE A 285 8.56 -8.34 5.84
C ILE A 285 7.10 -8.55 6.23
N LEU A 286 6.29 -9.14 5.34
CA LEU A 286 4.86 -9.34 5.61
C LEU A 286 4.64 -10.33 6.76
N GLY A 287 5.45 -11.40 6.83
CA GLY A 287 5.43 -12.34 7.95
C GLY A 287 5.79 -11.69 9.28
N ALA A 288 6.87 -10.91 9.30
CA ALA A 288 7.30 -10.15 10.48
C ALA A 288 6.25 -9.08 10.86
N PHE A 289 5.64 -8.41 9.86
CA PHE A 289 4.57 -7.45 10.10
C PHE A 289 3.39 -8.06 10.86
N PHE A 290 2.86 -9.20 10.42
CA PHE A 290 1.73 -9.79 11.12
C PHE A 290 2.07 -10.24 12.53
N HIS A 291 3.29 -10.70 12.77
CA HIS A 291 3.75 -11.02 14.12
C HIS A 291 3.80 -9.77 15.03
N LYS A 292 4.40 -8.67 14.56
CA LYS A 292 4.44 -7.40 15.29
C LYS A 292 3.03 -6.81 15.47
N PHE A 293 2.23 -6.81 14.39
CA PHE A 293 0.88 -6.28 14.42
C PHE A 293 -0.01 -7.01 15.43
N GLU A 294 -0.02 -8.34 15.45
CA GLU A 294 -0.82 -9.11 16.41
C GLU A 294 -0.43 -8.77 17.86
N THR A 295 0.87 -8.68 18.15
CA THR A 295 1.38 -8.30 19.47
C THR A 295 0.95 -6.88 19.86
N PHE A 296 1.12 -5.91 18.97
CA PHE A 296 0.76 -4.51 19.22
C PHE A 296 -0.75 -4.30 19.27
N PHE A 297 -1.50 -5.00 18.44
CA PHE A 297 -2.96 -4.95 18.45
C PHE A 297 -3.52 -5.48 19.77
N ASP A 298 -2.98 -6.59 20.29
CA ASP A 298 -3.40 -7.15 21.59
C ASP A 298 -3.08 -6.18 22.74
N LEU A 299 -1.91 -5.55 22.70
CA LEU A 299 -1.52 -4.55 23.69
C LEU A 299 -2.43 -3.30 23.60
N PHE A 300 -2.67 -2.82 22.37
CA PHE A 300 -3.58 -1.72 22.09
C PHE A 300 -5.01 -1.98 22.58
N MET A 301 -5.56 -3.16 22.28
CA MET A 301 -6.91 -3.51 22.71
C MET A 301 -7.04 -3.68 24.22
N LYS A 302 -5.99 -4.12 24.91
CA LYS A 302 -6.00 -4.35 26.38
C LYS A 302 -5.71 -3.08 27.17
N GLN A 303 -4.82 -2.19 26.69
CA GLN A 303 -4.25 -1.09 27.47
C GLN A 303 -4.40 0.27 26.78
N GLY A 304 -4.99 0.31 25.59
CA GLY A 304 -5.09 1.52 24.77
C GLY A 304 -3.78 1.89 24.08
N PHE A 305 -3.83 2.92 23.24
CA PHE A 305 -2.67 3.38 22.46
C PHE A 305 -1.53 3.92 23.31
N LYS A 306 -1.83 4.39 24.52
CA LYS A 306 -0.84 4.92 25.47
C LYS A 306 0.30 3.91 25.75
N SER A 307 0.01 2.64 25.72
CA SER A 307 1.02 1.58 25.90
C SER A 307 2.05 1.49 24.74
N LEU A 308 1.73 2.06 23.60
CA LEU A 308 2.57 2.09 22.38
C LEU A 308 3.14 3.48 22.10
N GLU A 309 2.69 4.53 22.78
CA GLU A 309 3.05 5.93 22.49
C GLU A 309 4.55 6.19 22.51
N GLU A 310 5.26 5.70 23.51
CA GLU A 310 6.71 5.94 23.62
C GLU A 310 7.45 5.36 22.40
N LEU A 311 7.09 4.13 21.99
CA LEU A 311 7.69 3.50 20.82
C LEU A 311 7.30 4.23 19.53
N TYR A 312 6.04 4.67 19.44
CA TYR A 312 5.55 5.44 18.30
C TYR A 312 6.32 6.76 18.15
N TYR A 313 6.48 7.54 19.25
CA TYR A 313 7.16 8.83 19.23
C TYR A 313 8.68 8.72 19.00
N LYS A 314 9.31 7.60 19.33
CA LYS A 314 10.69 7.31 18.94
C LYS A 314 10.84 7.10 17.42
N THR A 315 9.77 6.68 16.77
CA THR A 315 9.78 6.31 15.36
C THR A 315 9.21 7.40 14.44
N TRP A 316 8.36 8.30 14.96
CA TRP A 316 7.77 9.34 14.13
C TRP A 316 8.69 10.56 13.91
N LEU A 317 8.31 11.43 12.96
CA LEU A 317 9.12 12.57 12.53
C LEU A 317 8.83 13.88 13.30
N HIS A 318 7.86 13.91 14.23
CA HIS A 318 7.22 15.16 14.63
C HIS A 318 7.53 15.65 16.05
N SER A 319 8.25 14.87 16.88
CA SER A 319 8.55 15.28 18.27
C SER A 319 9.25 16.64 18.34
N GLY A 320 8.61 17.62 18.98
CA GLY A 320 9.15 18.96 19.16
C GLY A 320 9.28 19.79 17.88
N GLN A 321 8.70 19.33 16.76
CA GLN A 321 8.74 20.07 15.51
C GLN A 321 7.93 21.36 15.62
N ARG A 322 8.55 22.49 15.25
CA ARG A 322 7.84 23.76 15.09
C ARG A 322 7.24 23.83 13.70
N VAL A 323 5.96 24.17 13.63
CA VAL A 323 5.21 24.29 12.38
C VAL A 323 4.37 25.54 12.37
N ILE A 324 4.05 26.05 11.19
CA ILE A 324 3.13 27.16 11.00
C ILE A 324 1.76 26.58 10.66
N VAL A 325 0.75 26.92 11.43
CA VAL A 325 -0.66 26.62 11.15
C VAL A 325 -1.27 27.82 10.45
N GLU A 326 -1.68 27.62 9.19
CA GLU A 326 -2.40 28.64 8.42
C GLU A 326 -3.90 28.38 8.49
N GLU A 327 -4.64 29.35 9.02
CA GLU A 327 -6.10 29.41 9.00
C GLU A 327 -6.58 30.53 8.10
N LYS A 328 -7.45 30.20 7.15
CA LYS A 328 -8.13 31.22 6.34
C LYS A 328 -9.45 31.59 6.99
N ASN A 329 -9.56 32.83 7.46
CA ASN A 329 -10.83 33.50 7.73
C ASN A 329 -11.18 34.36 6.50
N GLU A 330 -12.45 34.64 6.27
CA GLU A 330 -13.04 35.20 5.04
C GLU A 330 -12.17 36.20 4.25
N ASP A 331 -11.36 37.03 4.89
CA ASP A 331 -10.49 38.04 4.25
C ASP A 331 -9.03 38.02 4.72
N GLN A 332 -8.63 37.13 5.65
CA GLN A 332 -7.28 37.13 6.20
C GLN A 332 -6.74 35.74 6.39
N VAL A 333 -5.44 35.57 6.09
CA VAL A 333 -4.68 34.37 6.46
C VAL A 333 -4.00 34.63 7.81
N VAL A 334 -4.43 33.93 8.84
CA VAL A 334 -3.78 33.96 10.17
C VAL A 334 -2.75 32.84 10.22
N GLN A 335 -1.54 33.17 10.63
CA GLN A 335 -0.45 32.21 10.81
C GLN A 335 -0.09 32.12 12.28
N ASN A 336 -0.21 30.92 12.86
CA ASN A 336 0.19 30.62 14.22
C ASN A 336 1.38 29.67 14.22
N VAL A 337 2.45 30.03 14.92
CA VAL A 337 3.59 29.15 15.13
C VAL A 337 3.29 28.24 16.33
N VAL A 338 3.32 26.94 16.12
CA VAL A 338 3.03 25.93 17.14
C VAL A 338 4.12 24.87 17.20
N THR A 339 4.29 24.26 18.36
CA THR A 339 5.22 23.13 18.56
C THR A 339 4.45 21.86 18.78
N ILE A 340 4.74 20.82 17.98
CA ILE A 340 4.08 19.51 18.11
C ILE A 340 4.49 18.84 19.42
N GLN A 341 3.49 18.47 20.21
CA GLN A 341 3.65 17.83 21.52
C GLN A 341 3.41 16.31 21.46
N GLY A 342 2.48 15.86 20.63
CA GLY A 342 2.08 14.45 20.57
C GLY A 342 0.78 14.22 19.82
N LEU A 343 0.02 13.22 20.26
CA LEU A 343 -1.31 12.90 19.75
C LEU A 343 -2.35 13.11 20.87
N THR A 344 -3.55 13.51 20.47
CA THR A 344 -4.73 13.46 21.36
C THR A 344 -5.19 12.01 21.51
N SER A 345 -6.09 11.76 22.45
CA SER A 345 -6.74 10.44 22.62
C SER A 345 -7.52 9.98 21.39
N SER A 346 -7.91 10.92 20.52
CA SER A 346 -8.58 10.66 19.24
C SER A 346 -7.61 10.51 18.07
N GLY A 347 -6.29 10.66 18.29
CA GLY A 347 -5.25 10.52 17.27
C GLY A 347 -5.01 11.79 16.43
N TYR A 348 -5.52 12.94 16.85
CA TYR A 348 -5.17 14.22 16.24
C TYR A 348 -3.79 14.68 16.68
N LEU A 349 -3.08 15.49 15.86
CA LEU A 349 -1.86 16.11 16.33
C LEU A 349 -2.19 17.13 17.43
N LEU A 350 -1.50 17.01 18.55
CA LEU A 350 -1.55 17.95 19.63
C LEU A 350 -0.34 18.88 19.52
N ALA A 351 -0.60 20.19 19.48
CA ALA A 351 0.45 21.20 19.38
C ALA A 351 0.21 22.34 20.37
N MET A 352 1.28 23.01 20.78
CA MET A 352 1.27 24.16 21.68
C MET A 352 1.72 25.40 20.93
N GLY A 353 0.93 26.46 20.94
CA GLY A 353 1.30 27.78 20.43
C GLY A 353 2.33 28.49 21.32
N ASP A 354 3.03 29.47 20.76
CA ASP A 354 3.93 30.34 21.53
C ASP A 354 3.16 31.19 22.60
N ASP A 355 1.86 31.30 22.43
CA ASP A 355 0.90 31.92 23.39
C ASP A 355 0.40 30.95 24.47
N ASN A 356 0.92 29.74 24.55
CA ASN A 356 0.47 28.63 25.42
C ASN A 356 -0.96 28.12 25.10
N VAL A 357 -1.51 28.43 23.95
CA VAL A 357 -2.79 27.87 23.51
C VAL A 357 -2.55 26.49 22.89
N MET A 358 -3.41 25.51 23.21
CA MET A 358 -3.38 24.16 22.67
C MET A 358 -4.15 24.09 21.36
N TYR A 359 -3.55 23.46 20.36
CA TYR A 359 -4.13 23.24 19.03
C TYR A 359 -4.30 21.75 18.78
N GLU A 360 -5.47 21.36 18.30
CA GLU A 360 -5.73 20.01 17.79
C GLU A 360 -5.85 20.05 16.27
N LEU A 361 -4.93 19.35 15.58
CA LEU A 361 -4.85 19.36 14.12
C LEU A 361 -5.38 18.05 13.56
N HIS A 362 -6.53 18.11 12.88
CA HIS A 362 -7.24 16.98 12.35
C HIS A 362 -6.61 16.48 11.05
N PRO A 363 -6.49 15.14 10.81
CA PRO A 363 -5.85 14.60 9.62
C PRO A 363 -6.60 14.88 8.32
N ASP A 364 -7.93 14.97 8.37
CA ASP A 364 -8.79 15.15 7.19
C ASP A 364 -9.07 16.62 6.85
N GLY A 365 -8.95 17.49 7.84
CA GLY A 365 -9.14 18.94 7.68
C GLY A 365 -7.87 19.72 7.37
N ASN A 366 -6.70 19.07 7.40
CA ASN A 366 -5.43 19.74 7.24
C ASN A 366 -4.53 19.07 6.21
N SER A 367 -3.70 19.88 5.55
CA SER A 367 -2.61 19.42 4.71
C SER A 367 -1.31 19.73 5.43
N PHE A 368 -0.50 18.72 5.72
CA PHE A 368 0.77 18.86 6.40
C PHE A 368 1.95 18.71 5.44
N ASP A 369 2.59 19.83 5.08
CA ASP A 369 3.87 19.84 4.38
C ASP A 369 4.99 19.77 5.42
N PHE A 370 5.49 18.55 5.66
CA PHE A 370 6.51 18.28 6.66
C PHE A 370 7.81 19.06 6.41
N PHE A 371 8.24 19.17 5.15
CA PHE A 371 9.52 19.80 4.80
C PHE A 371 9.49 21.32 4.95
N LYS A 372 8.31 21.93 4.78
CA LYS A 372 8.10 23.36 5.00
C LYS A 372 7.69 23.69 6.43
N GLY A 373 7.42 22.66 7.25
CA GLY A 373 6.86 22.87 8.58
C GLY A 373 5.50 23.63 8.53
N LEU A 374 4.67 23.32 7.53
CA LEU A 374 3.46 24.08 7.24
C LEU A 374 2.23 23.20 7.31
N VAL A 375 1.26 23.59 8.12
CA VAL A 375 -0.07 22.97 8.21
C VAL A 375 -1.09 23.95 7.66
N ARG A 376 -1.79 23.56 6.61
CA ARG A 376 -2.88 24.34 6.03
C ARG A 376 -4.21 23.67 6.26
N ARG A 377 -5.18 24.42 6.77
CA ARG A 377 -6.55 23.94 6.83
C ARG A 377 -7.11 23.81 5.42
N LYS A 378 -7.60 22.63 5.07
CA LYS A 378 -8.32 22.41 3.81
C LYS A 378 -9.74 22.95 4.00
N LEU A 379 -10.14 23.83 3.10
CA LEU A 379 -11.51 24.31 2.99
C LEU A 379 -12.40 23.22 2.38
#